data_fc0d430aa201c27d7d836d2a7132fddc
#
_entry.id   fc0d430aa201c27d7d836d2a7132fddc
#
_cell.length_a   1.000
_cell.length_b   1.000
_cell.length_c   1.000
_cell.angle_alpha   90.00
_cell.angle_beta   90.00
_cell.angle_gamma   90.00
#
_symmetry.space_group_name_H-M   'P 1'
#
loop_
_entity.id
_entity.type
_entity.pdbx_description
1 polymer ?
#
loop_
_entity_poly.entity_id
_entity_poly.type
_entity_poly.pdbx_seq_one_letter_code
_entity_poly.pdbx_strand_id
1 'polypeptide(L)'
;MHFSTLRSPGTPIGLLVLNRNGIAWGLIAIALLAITSQPAQAIPAFARKYGLPCSACHEAWPKLNNFGQVFKDNGYQLENDRDSPIFQNNAYFPITIRMTPQWHLEHNQRQQVDGPLGTSIEQNITTSGFDLSGIDIWTAGTLYKNISFQVLPSADSTGAFHFESAWVRFDNLFGSSWLNLKFGKHELDTPISEKRFLFLTANGGFFQLYHFTPVGGPGLSSLNQFGGIGDNQLGVELMGHSKNSYTRYAVSVLSSNSGNVGLPTNQSYDLYLNGSQAFEAGRLGLQRVGAFAYVGRSPTYFLTDGGAAIPGTGRGDRSFYRVGAYGIWYLGKFDFSTLYMHGLDNAFLATNTPANTPLPLGSRSPTWNGGFIETHFTVNPQFVLVNRYEAIRVSRQAFTVLPGTTTTVPSDFGDIDAFSVGYRWYPIMFSRAGLAWHQEYSYVRSRKTSLVNNLDQGNSSLLMGFDFDF
;
A
#
# COMPACT_ATOMS: atom_id res chain seq x y z
N MET A 1 29.32 -27.50 53.61
CA MET A 1 29.66 -27.27 52.20
C MET A 1 29.10 -25.92 51.81
N HIS A 2 30.00 -24.93 51.69
CA HIS A 2 29.65 -23.56 51.32
C HIS A 2 29.51 -23.50 49.79
N PHE A 3 28.36 -23.04 49.26
CA PHE A 3 28.24 -22.63 47.89
C PHE A 3 28.27 -21.09 47.83
N SER A 4 29.32 -20.57 47.25
CA SER A 4 29.53 -19.17 46.97
C SER A 4 28.72 -18.75 45.72
N THR A 5 27.89 -17.73 45.87
CA THR A 5 27.16 -17.06 44.78
C THR A 5 28.12 -16.16 44.02
N LEU A 6 28.38 -16.50 42.74
CA LEU A 6 29.04 -15.62 41.79
C LEU A 6 28.00 -14.65 41.22
N ARG A 7 28.11 -13.38 41.57
CA ARG A 7 27.45 -12.27 40.88
C ARG A 7 28.22 -11.97 39.59
N SER A 8 27.58 -12.05 38.44
CA SER A 8 28.10 -11.50 37.19
C SER A 8 27.95 -9.96 37.19
N PRO A 9 28.97 -9.23 36.77
CA PRO A 9 28.83 -7.77 36.61
C PRO A 9 28.03 -7.49 35.36
N GLY A 10 26.91 -6.77 35.54
CA GLY A 10 26.13 -6.20 34.44
C GLY A 10 26.96 -5.14 33.70
N THR A 11 27.19 -5.37 32.42
CA THR A 11 27.75 -4.37 31.51
C THR A 11 26.71 -3.28 31.28
N PRO A 12 27.01 -2.00 31.52
CA PRO A 12 26.08 -0.94 31.18
C PRO A 12 26.01 -0.83 29.64
N ILE A 13 24.80 -0.95 29.11
CA ILE A 13 24.51 -0.58 27.72
C ILE A 13 24.79 0.91 27.61
N GLY A 14 25.92 1.24 26.99
CA GLY A 14 26.27 2.61 26.68
C GLY A 14 25.22 3.21 25.72
N LEU A 15 24.37 4.08 26.23
CA LEU A 15 23.64 5.01 25.37
C LEU A 15 24.68 5.75 24.51
N LEU A 16 24.63 5.55 23.20
CA LEU A 16 25.34 6.40 22.25
C LEU A 16 24.77 7.83 22.39
N VAL A 17 25.39 8.61 23.26
CA VAL A 17 25.18 10.06 23.32
C VAL A 17 25.75 10.60 22.01
N LEU A 18 24.92 10.78 21.01
CA LEU A 18 25.28 11.50 19.78
C LEU A 18 25.70 12.91 20.21
N ASN A 19 27.00 13.15 20.16
CA ASN A 19 27.58 14.43 20.48
C ASN A 19 26.94 15.50 19.57
N ARG A 20 26.46 16.63 20.16
CA ARG A 20 25.82 17.76 19.44
C ARG A 20 26.63 18.20 18.21
N ASN A 21 27.93 18.06 18.24
CA ASN A 21 28.82 18.36 17.10
C ASN A 21 28.69 17.31 15.99
N GLY A 22 28.50 16.03 16.28
CA GLY A 22 28.31 14.97 15.27
C GLY A 22 26.99 15.15 14.50
N ILE A 23 25.93 15.57 15.19
CA ILE A 23 24.65 15.89 14.55
C ILE A 23 24.79 17.12 13.66
N ALA A 24 25.48 18.17 14.14
CA ALA A 24 25.71 19.38 13.35
C ALA A 24 26.54 19.11 12.09
N TRP A 25 27.61 18.33 12.19
CA TRP A 25 28.41 17.94 11.03
C TRP A 25 27.66 17.05 10.05
N GLY A 26 26.82 16.15 10.55
CA GLY A 26 25.90 15.34 9.72
C GLY A 26 24.93 16.21 8.93
N LEU A 27 24.30 17.19 9.58
CA LEU A 27 23.38 18.11 8.92
C LEU A 27 24.10 19.04 7.92
N ILE A 28 25.31 19.48 8.21
CA ILE A 28 26.12 20.29 7.30
C ILE A 28 26.55 19.46 6.09
N ALA A 29 26.95 18.19 6.27
CA ALA A 29 27.29 17.29 5.18
C ALA A 29 26.09 17.01 4.26
N ILE A 30 24.93 16.79 4.83
CA ILE A 30 23.65 16.62 4.09
C ILE A 30 23.30 17.91 3.34
N ALA A 31 23.46 19.08 3.97
CA ALA A 31 23.20 20.37 3.33
C ALA A 31 24.18 20.65 2.17
N LEU A 32 25.45 20.32 2.33
CA LEU A 32 26.45 20.48 1.28
C LEU A 32 26.21 19.51 0.10
N LEU A 33 25.82 18.27 0.35
CA LEU A 33 25.44 17.32 -0.69
C LEU A 33 24.19 17.75 -1.45
N ALA A 34 23.24 18.41 -0.76
CA ALA A 34 22.02 18.93 -1.41
C ALA A 34 22.27 20.12 -2.36
N ILE A 35 23.39 20.84 -2.23
CA ILE A 35 23.69 22.05 -3.02
C ILE A 35 24.41 21.71 -4.35
N THR A 36 25.03 20.53 -4.46
CA THR A 36 25.90 20.17 -5.61
C THR A 36 25.22 19.31 -6.68
N SER A 37 23.92 19.10 -6.60
CA SER A 37 23.20 18.15 -7.42
C SER A 37 22.78 18.68 -8.79
N GLN A 38 23.14 17.98 -9.85
CA GLN A 38 22.72 18.23 -11.25
C GLN A 38 21.29 17.67 -11.52
N PRO A 39 20.55 18.19 -12.52
CA PRO A 39 19.16 17.76 -12.78
C PRO A 39 19.05 16.30 -13.21
N ALA A 40 18.04 15.64 -12.68
CA ALA A 40 17.81 14.21 -12.65
C ALA A 40 16.85 13.68 -13.73
N GLN A 41 16.95 12.42 -14.11
CA GLN A 41 16.18 11.81 -15.23
C GLN A 41 15.49 10.45 -14.87
N ALA A 42 14.38 10.10 -15.57
CA ALA A 42 13.19 9.26 -15.26
C ALA A 42 13.31 7.69 -15.24
N ILE A 43 12.12 6.95 -14.90
CA ILE A 43 12.02 5.48 -14.96
C ILE A 43 12.74 4.95 -16.20
N PRO A 44 13.68 4.02 -16.01
CA PRO A 44 14.64 3.75 -17.05
C PRO A 44 14.05 3.38 -18.42
N ALA A 45 12.97 2.57 -18.49
CA ALA A 45 12.40 2.17 -19.78
C ALA A 45 11.78 3.34 -20.56
N PHE A 46 10.91 4.13 -19.93
CA PHE A 46 10.26 5.28 -20.61
C PHE A 46 11.22 6.45 -20.79
N ALA A 47 12.08 6.68 -19.81
CA ALA A 47 13.13 7.67 -19.90
C ALA A 47 14.10 7.39 -21.05
N ARG A 48 14.50 6.14 -21.19
CA ARG A 48 15.35 5.69 -22.32
C ARG A 48 14.65 5.86 -23.65
N LYS A 49 13.35 5.52 -23.71
CA LYS A 49 12.55 5.65 -24.93
C LYS A 49 12.43 7.10 -25.40
N TYR A 50 12.12 8.02 -24.50
CA TYR A 50 11.77 9.39 -24.81
C TYR A 50 12.86 10.42 -24.48
N GLY A 51 13.94 10.00 -23.85
CA GLY A 51 15.01 10.91 -23.43
C GLY A 51 14.57 11.94 -22.38
N LEU A 52 13.53 11.62 -21.59
CA LEU A 52 12.94 12.55 -20.62
C LEU A 52 13.55 12.39 -19.23
N PRO A 53 13.66 13.46 -18.42
CA PRO A 53 14.06 13.37 -17.01
C PRO A 53 12.89 12.83 -16.15
N CYS A 54 13.21 12.26 -14.96
CA CYS A 54 12.19 11.79 -14.01
C CYS A 54 11.20 12.88 -13.61
N SER A 55 11.70 14.09 -13.39
CA SER A 55 10.90 15.26 -13.05
C SER A 55 9.91 15.68 -14.15
N ALA A 56 10.05 15.16 -15.37
CA ALA A 56 9.03 15.35 -16.39
C ALA A 56 7.71 14.66 -16.02
N CYS A 57 7.79 13.44 -15.43
CA CYS A 57 6.63 12.62 -15.10
C CYS A 57 6.33 12.55 -13.61
N HIS A 58 7.31 12.83 -12.75
CA HIS A 58 7.19 12.67 -11.31
C HIS A 58 7.47 13.98 -10.56
N GLU A 59 6.73 14.21 -9.50
CA GLU A 59 7.04 15.25 -8.50
C GLU A 59 8.22 14.79 -7.63
N ALA A 60 8.12 13.56 -7.16
CA ALA A 60 9.16 12.75 -6.57
C ALA A 60 8.77 11.30 -6.85
N TRP A 61 9.67 10.52 -7.45
CA TRP A 61 9.37 9.14 -7.79
C TRP A 61 8.98 8.31 -6.54
N PRO A 62 7.91 7.50 -6.54
CA PRO A 62 7.04 7.14 -7.67
C PRO A 62 5.83 8.07 -7.92
N LYS A 63 5.63 9.14 -7.15
CA LYS A 63 4.48 10.03 -7.26
C LYS A 63 4.44 10.77 -8.60
N LEU A 64 3.38 10.55 -9.39
CA LEU A 64 3.21 11.20 -10.69
C LEU A 64 2.76 12.65 -10.56
N ASN A 65 3.33 13.52 -11.38
CA ASN A 65 2.76 14.82 -11.69
C ASN A 65 1.66 14.71 -12.77
N ASN A 66 1.04 15.82 -13.16
CA ASN A 66 -0.03 15.77 -14.16
C ASN A 66 0.45 15.28 -15.54
N PHE A 67 1.66 15.62 -15.97
CA PHE A 67 2.21 15.12 -17.23
C PHE A 67 2.40 13.60 -17.20
N GLY A 68 2.95 13.06 -16.12
CA GLY A 68 3.07 11.61 -15.91
C GLY A 68 1.71 10.91 -15.88
N GLN A 69 0.69 11.55 -15.30
CA GLN A 69 -0.67 11.02 -15.30
C GLN A 69 -1.27 11.00 -16.72
N VAL A 70 -1.13 12.08 -17.49
CA VAL A 70 -1.55 12.14 -18.91
C VAL A 70 -0.86 11.07 -19.74
N PHE A 71 0.46 10.91 -19.57
CA PHE A 71 1.26 9.89 -20.25
C PHE A 71 0.74 8.45 -19.95
N LYS A 72 0.46 8.14 -18.68
CA LYS A 72 -0.12 6.84 -18.27
C LYS A 72 -1.51 6.65 -18.87
N ASP A 73 -2.37 7.68 -18.81
CA ASP A 73 -3.73 7.62 -19.30
C ASP A 73 -3.77 7.44 -20.83
N ASN A 74 -2.82 8.03 -21.55
CA ASN A 74 -2.67 7.91 -23.00
C ASN A 74 -2.02 6.58 -23.48
N GLY A 75 -1.90 5.57 -22.64
CA GLY A 75 -1.34 4.26 -23.04
C GLY A 75 0.18 4.24 -23.07
N TYR A 76 0.84 5.06 -22.24
CA TYR A 76 2.30 5.20 -22.15
C TYR A 76 2.96 5.71 -23.42
N GLN A 77 2.30 6.63 -24.10
CA GLN A 77 2.84 7.32 -25.26
C GLN A 77 2.54 8.84 -25.21
N LEU A 78 3.39 9.61 -25.84
CA LEU A 78 3.18 11.04 -25.99
C LEU A 78 2.07 11.30 -27.03
N GLU A 79 1.37 12.42 -26.92
CA GLU A 79 0.23 12.74 -27.80
C GLU A 79 0.62 12.75 -29.29
N ASN A 80 1.84 13.21 -29.58
CA ASN A 80 2.39 13.31 -30.94
C ASN A 80 3.15 12.07 -31.41
N ASP A 81 3.28 11.04 -30.58
CA ASP A 81 4.05 9.83 -30.85
C ASP A 81 3.13 8.59 -30.77
N ARG A 82 2.02 8.65 -31.53
CA ARG A 82 1.07 7.55 -31.58
C ARG A 82 1.63 6.36 -32.38
N ASP A 83 1.26 5.15 -31.94
CA ASP A 83 1.76 3.91 -32.51
C ASP A 83 3.30 3.75 -32.38
N SER A 84 3.82 4.01 -31.20
CA SER A 84 5.21 3.85 -30.86
C SER A 84 5.39 2.68 -29.86
N PRO A 85 5.39 1.42 -30.36
CA PRO A 85 5.49 0.23 -29.51
C PRO A 85 6.76 0.21 -28.66
N ILE A 86 6.65 -0.26 -27.42
CA ILE A 86 7.77 -0.29 -26.48
C ILE A 86 8.91 -1.20 -26.94
N PHE A 87 8.63 -2.25 -27.70
CA PHE A 87 9.60 -3.21 -28.18
C PHE A 87 10.09 -2.95 -29.62
N GLN A 88 9.64 -1.90 -30.29
CA GLN A 88 9.97 -1.63 -31.68
C GLN A 88 11.37 -1.08 -31.88
N ASN A 89 11.92 -0.38 -30.91
CA ASN A 89 13.23 0.27 -30.99
C ASN A 89 14.27 -0.48 -30.15
N ASN A 90 15.31 -1.03 -30.80
CA ASN A 90 16.39 -1.73 -30.13
C ASN A 90 17.41 -0.80 -29.45
N ALA A 91 17.25 0.51 -29.58
CA ALA A 91 18.18 1.49 -28.98
C ALA A 91 18.01 1.65 -27.47
N TYR A 92 16.93 1.10 -26.87
CA TYR A 92 16.70 1.14 -25.43
C TYR A 92 16.22 -0.23 -24.90
N PHE A 93 16.52 -0.47 -23.62
CA PHE A 93 16.08 -1.67 -22.94
C PHE A 93 14.64 -1.44 -22.39
N PRO A 94 13.63 -2.23 -22.83
CA PRO A 94 12.22 -1.95 -22.54
C PRO A 94 11.74 -2.49 -21.19
N ILE A 95 12.65 -2.98 -20.36
CA ILE A 95 12.37 -3.55 -19.04
C ILE A 95 13.02 -2.69 -17.98
N THR A 96 12.37 -2.50 -16.87
CA THR A 96 12.91 -1.89 -15.65
C THR A 96 13.01 -2.95 -14.57
N ILE A 97 14.13 -3.04 -13.90
CA ILE A 97 14.30 -3.87 -12.71
C ILE A 97 14.45 -2.94 -11.52
N ARG A 98 13.62 -3.16 -10.50
CA ARG A 98 13.69 -2.45 -9.23
C ARG A 98 14.13 -3.40 -8.14
N MET A 99 14.98 -2.92 -7.25
CA MET A 99 15.40 -3.63 -6.03
C MET A 99 15.38 -2.66 -4.86
N THR A 100 14.98 -3.15 -3.69
CA THR A 100 14.87 -2.36 -2.46
C THR A 100 15.62 -3.02 -1.31
N PRO A 101 16.98 -3.06 -1.36
CA PRO A 101 17.77 -3.54 -0.24
C PRO A 101 17.74 -2.53 0.89
N GLN A 102 17.51 -3.02 2.11
CA GLN A 102 17.33 -2.17 3.28
C GLN A 102 17.83 -2.83 4.56
N TRP A 103 18.08 -2.01 5.57
CA TRP A 103 18.18 -2.44 6.95
C TRP A 103 16.91 -2.03 7.67
N HIS A 104 16.34 -2.97 8.44
CA HIS A 104 15.07 -2.80 9.07
C HIS A 104 15.17 -3.17 10.55
N LEU A 105 14.56 -2.35 11.42
CA LEU A 105 14.37 -2.62 12.84
C LEU A 105 12.89 -2.48 13.16
N GLU A 106 12.32 -3.50 13.78
CA GLU A 106 10.96 -3.48 14.31
C GLU A 106 10.96 -3.73 15.81
N HIS A 107 10.13 -2.97 16.52
CA HIS A 107 9.85 -3.19 17.92
C HIS A 107 8.35 -3.34 18.12
N ASN A 108 7.94 -4.57 18.44
CA ASN A 108 6.56 -4.97 18.61
C ASN A 108 6.27 -5.18 20.11
N GLN A 109 5.37 -4.36 20.66
CA GLN A 109 4.99 -4.45 22.05
C GLN A 109 3.91 -5.50 22.25
N ARG A 110 3.95 -6.18 23.40
CA ARG A 110 2.89 -7.09 23.89
C ARG A 110 2.50 -8.17 22.90
N GLN A 111 3.49 -8.78 22.27
CA GLN A 111 3.25 -9.95 21.43
C GLN A 111 2.95 -11.17 22.30
N GLN A 112 1.89 -11.90 21.93
CA GLN A 112 1.57 -13.18 22.55
C GLN A 112 2.55 -14.21 22.00
N VAL A 113 3.29 -14.86 22.89
CA VAL A 113 4.23 -15.93 22.55
C VAL A 113 3.95 -17.15 23.43
N ASP A 114 4.35 -18.31 22.94
CA ASP A 114 4.23 -19.55 23.71
C ASP A 114 5.11 -19.50 24.95
N GLY A 115 4.48 -19.67 26.09
CA GLY A 115 5.14 -19.80 27.40
C GLY A 115 5.35 -21.24 27.79
N PRO A 116 6.03 -21.48 28.94
CA PRO A 116 6.19 -22.82 29.48
C PRO A 116 4.85 -23.54 29.69
N LEU A 117 4.83 -24.86 29.45
CA LEU A 117 3.67 -25.73 29.67
C LEU A 117 2.42 -25.35 28.86
N GLY A 118 2.62 -24.74 27.67
CA GLY A 118 1.50 -24.36 26.81
C GLY A 118 0.74 -23.09 27.27
N THR A 119 1.31 -22.32 28.17
CA THR A 119 0.77 -21.01 28.54
C THR A 119 1.13 -19.99 27.48
N SER A 120 0.31 -18.96 27.35
CA SER A 120 0.64 -17.78 26.52
C SER A 120 1.14 -16.65 27.43
N ILE A 121 2.24 -16.04 27.05
CA ILE A 121 2.85 -14.91 27.77
C ILE A 121 3.02 -13.72 26.83
N GLU A 122 2.91 -12.52 27.39
CA GLU A 122 3.15 -11.27 26.63
C GLU A 122 4.63 -10.89 26.69
N GLN A 123 5.20 -10.59 25.53
CA GLN A 123 6.59 -10.12 25.41
C GLN A 123 6.69 -8.96 24.43
N ASN A 124 7.67 -8.07 24.67
CA ASN A 124 8.12 -7.12 23.68
C ASN A 124 9.18 -7.78 22.81
N ILE A 125 8.96 -7.79 21.50
CA ILE A 125 9.85 -8.42 20.54
C ILE A 125 10.52 -7.33 19.71
N THR A 126 11.85 -7.37 19.66
CA THR A 126 12.63 -6.50 18.78
C THR A 126 13.37 -7.37 17.78
N THR A 127 13.17 -7.06 16.50
CA THR A 127 13.85 -7.71 15.38
C THR A 127 14.62 -6.67 14.58
N SER A 128 15.79 -7.03 14.07
CA SER A 128 16.53 -6.15 13.16
C SER A 128 17.40 -6.98 12.23
N GLY A 129 17.60 -6.47 11.03
CA GLY A 129 18.43 -7.14 10.05
C GLY A 129 18.40 -6.46 8.69
N PHE A 130 19.16 -7.02 7.75
CA PHE A 130 19.07 -6.66 6.37
C PHE A 130 17.98 -7.49 5.71
N ASP A 131 17.18 -6.85 4.87
CA ASP A 131 16.19 -7.50 4.02
C ASP A 131 16.22 -6.92 2.61
N LEU A 132 15.54 -7.63 1.71
CA LEU A 132 15.24 -7.18 0.38
C LEU A 132 13.71 -7.14 0.27
N SER A 133 13.12 -5.96 0.39
CA SER A 133 11.67 -5.81 0.47
C SER A 133 10.95 -6.20 -0.82
N GLY A 134 11.68 -6.32 -1.94
CA GLY A 134 11.17 -6.82 -3.20
C GLY A 134 12.15 -6.72 -4.34
N ILE A 135 11.91 -7.50 -5.37
CA ILE A 135 12.51 -7.37 -6.70
C ILE A 135 11.36 -7.32 -7.69
N ASP A 136 11.24 -6.20 -8.38
CA ASP A 136 10.22 -5.98 -9.39
C ASP A 136 10.85 -6.02 -10.78
N ILE A 137 10.24 -6.78 -11.68
CA ILE A 137 10.61 -6.76 -13.10
C ILE A 137 9.44 -6.16 -13.86
N TRP A 138 9.57 -4.93 -14.31
CA TRP A 138 8.48 -4.17 -14.87
C TRP A 138 8.67 -3.89 -16.36
N THR A 139 7.68 -4.25 -17.13
CA THR A 139 7.53 -3.81 -18.51
C THR A 139 6.12 -3.29 -18.76
N ALA A 140 6.03 -2.15 -19.40
CA ALA A 140 4.77 -1.51 -19.74
C ALA A 140 4.94 -0.65 -20.99
N GLY A 141 3.86 -0.33 -21.65
CA GLY A 141 3.88 0.56 -22.80
C GLY A 141 2.80 0.25 -23.82
N THR A 142 2.98 0.79 -25.00
CA THR A 142 2.14 0.49 -26.16
C THR A 142 2.61 -0.80 -26.83
N LEU A 143 1.70 -1.72 -27.10
CA LEU A 143 1.94 -2.88 -27.97
C LEU A 143 1.74 -2.51 -29.45
N TYR A 144 0.63 -1.85 -29.73
CA TYR A 144 0.23 -1.45 -31.07
C TYR A 144 -0.82 -0.34 -30.99
N LYS A 145 -0.60 0.78 -31.65
CA LYS A 145 -1.55 1.92 -31.70
C LYS A 145 -2.21 2.25 -30.34
N ASN A 146 -3.45 1.84 -30.19
CA ASN A 146 -4.27 2.04 -29.00
C ASN A 146 -4.39 0.76 -28.16
N ILE A 147 -3.36 -0.07 -28.14
CA ILE A 147 -3.29 -1.24 -27.26
C ILE A 147 -2.07 -1.06 -26.35
N SER A 148 -2.31 -0.84 -25.09
CA SER A 148 -1.28 -0.74 -24.06
C SER A 148 -1.32 -1.95 -23.11
N PHE A 149 -0.23 -2.15 -22.37
CA PHE A 149 -0.09 -3.26 -21.46
C PHE A 149 0.80 -2.91 -20.29
N GLN A 150 0.74 -3.73 -19.26
CA GLN A 150 1.73 -3.78 -18.18
C GLN A 150 1.85 -5.21 -17.69
N VAL A 151 3.09 -5.61 -17.40
CA VAL A 151 3.39 -6.88 -16.71
C VAL A 151 4.43 -6.58 -15.65
N LEU A 152 4.13 -6.99 -14.43
CA LEU A 152 4.95 -6.75 -13.24
C LEU A 152 4.99 -8.04 -12.40
N PRO A 153 5.90 -8.97 -12.70
CA PRO A 153 6.30 -10.00 -11.74
C PRO A 153 7.14 -9.38 -10.63
N SER A 154 6.81 -9.73 -9.40
CA SER A 154 7.50 -9.28 -8.21
C SER A 154 7.91 -10.48 -7.37
N ALA A 155 9.12 -10.46 -6.80
CA ALA A 155 9.54 -11.41 -5.79
C ALA A 155 9.29 -10.82 -4.41
N ASP A 156 8.70 -11.62 -3.52
CA ASP A 156 8.56 -11.29 -2.11
C ASP A 156 9.86 -11.53 -1.32
N SER A 157 9.84 -11.24 -0.03
CA SER A 157 10.98 -11.44 0.88
C SER A 157 11.42 -12.90 1.03
N THR A 158 10.62 -13.86 0.59
CA THR A 158 10.97 -15.29 0.55
C THR A 158 11.64 -15.70 -0.76
N GLY A 159 11.68 -14.80 -1.74
CA GLY A 159 12.15 -15.05 -3.10
C GLY A 159 11.12 -15.71 -4.01
N ALA A 160 9.88 -15.87 -3.57
CA ALA A 160 8.81 -16.40 -4.40
C ALA A 160 8.30 -15.32 -5.37
N PHE A 161 8.24 -15.65 -6.66
CA PHE A 161 7.71 -14.76 -7.67
C PHE A 161 6.19 -14.90 -7.83
N HIS A 162 5.51 -13.77 -7.89
CA HIS A 162 4.09 -13.68 -8.19
C HIS A 162 3.81 -12.52 -9.14
N PHE A 163 2.70 -12.56 -9.85
CA PHE A 163 2.26 -11.42 -10.66
C PHE A 163 1.60 -10.38 -9.76
N GLU A 164 2.26 -9.27 -9.55
CA GLU A 164 1.68 -8.12 -8.91
C GLU A 164 0.64 -7.47 -9.83
N SER A 165 1.01 -7.23 -11.10
CA SER A 165 0.05 -6.84 -12.12
C SER A 165 0.36 -7.48 -13.46
N ALA A 166 -0.70 -7.77 -14.24
CA ALA A 166 -0.61 -8.24 -15.61
C ALA A 166 -1.92 -7.91 -16.34
N TRP A 167 -1.88 -6.93 -17.23
CA TRP A 167 -3.08 -6.48 -17.94
C TRP A 167 -2.79 -5.97 -19.35
N VAL A 168 -3.84 -5.98 -20.18
CA VAL A 168 -3.91 -5.36 -21.50
C VAL A 168 -5.05 -4.34 -21.49
N ARG A 169 -4.86 -3.18 -22.13
CA ARG A 169 -5.87 -2.14 -22.25
C ARG A 169 -6.03 -1.71 -23.68
N PHE A 170 -7.28 -1.63 -24.12
CA PHE A 170 -7.69 -1.06 -25.38
C PHE A 170 -7.99 0.43 -25.14
N ASP A 171 -7.14 1.28 -25.65
CA ASP A 171 -7.19 2.73 -25.45
C ASP A 171 -8.00 3.40 -26.55
N ASN A 172 -8.65 4.51 -26.18
CA ASN A 172 -9.37 5.37 -27.12
C ASN A 172 -10.36 4.63 -28.03
N LEU A 173 -11.18 3.74 -27.47
CA LEU A 173 -12.22 3.04 -28.21
C LEU A 173 -13.13 4.05 -28.91
N PHE A 174 -13.45 3.76 -30.17
CA PHE A 174 -14.23 4.66 -31.03
C PHE A 174 -13.61 6.07 -31.18
N GLY A 175 -12.30 6.21 -30.97
CA GLY A 175 -11.60 7.51 -31.05
C GLY A 175 -11.80 8.41 -29.83
N SER A 176 -12.30 7.89 -28.72
CA SER A 176 -12.64 8.64 -27.53
C SER A 176 -11.74 8.29 -26.35
N SER A 177 -11.05 9.27 -25.77
CA SER A 177 -10.30 9.11 -24.51
C SER A 177 -11.20 8.81 -23.29
N TRP A 178 -12.51 8.95 -23.46
CA TRP A 178 -13.50 8.61 -22.45
C TRP A 178 -13.83 7.10 -22.39
N LEU A 179 -13.32 6.31 -23.32
CA LEU A 179 -13.61 4.90 -23.41
C LEU A 179 -12.32 4.10 -23.58
N ASN A 180 -11.82 3.58 -22.48
CA ASN A 180 -10.65 2.69 -22.43
C ASN A 180 -11.04 1.44 -21.64
N LEU A 181 -10.73 0.27 -22.16
CA LEU A 181 -11.14 -1.00 -21.56
C LEU A 181 -9.93 -1.86 -21.23
N LYS A 182 -9.74 -2.13 -19.92
CA LYS A 182 -8.61 -2.87 -19.36
C LYS A 182 -9.06 -4.23 -18.86
N PHE A 183 -8.25 -5.24 -19.12
CA PHE A 183 -8.47 -6.62 -18.69
C PHE A 183 -7.23 -7.17 -18.00
N GLY A 184 -7.41 -7.87 -16.91
CA GLY A 184 -6.34 -8.56 -16.20
C GLY A 184 -6.23 -8.17 -14.72
N LYS A 185 -5.09 -8.46 -14.14
CA LYS A 185 -4.77 -8.07 -12.76
C LYS A 185 -4.17 -6.66 -12.77
N HIS A 186 -4.85 -5.72 -12.12
CA HIS A 186 -4.46 -4.32 -12.14
C HIS A 186 -4.78 -3.61 -10.81
N GLU A 187 -4.02 -2.57 -10.53
CA GLU A 187 -4.31 -1.63 -9.46
C GLU A 187 -5.63 -0.89 -9.76
N LEU A 188 -6.47 -0.72 -8.74
CA LEU A 188 -7.68 0.09 -8.85
C LEU A 188 -7.31 1.52 -9.27
N ASP A 189 -8.03 2.07 -10.26
CA ASP A 189 -7.67 3.39 -10.79
C ASP A 189 -8.05 4.50 -9.81
N THR A 190 -7.08 4.91 -9.01
CA THR A 190 -7.15 6.07 -8.13
C THR A 190 -5.84 6.85 -8.17
N PRO A 191 -5.86 8.19 -8.20
CA PRO A 191 -4.65 9.01 -8.07
C PRO A 191 -3.96 8.86 -6.70
N ILE A 192 -4.71 8.40 -5.70
CA ILE A 192 -4.22 8.08 -4.37
C ILE A 192 -4.17 6.56 -4.24
N SER A 193 -2.99 5.97 -4.30
CA SER A 193 -2.79 4.54 -4.03
C SER A 193 -1.49 4.35 -3.26
N GLU A 194 -1.38 3.26 -2.54
CA GLU A 194 -0.18 2.92 -1.78
C GLU A 194 1.08 2.86 -2.66
N LYS A 195 0.92 2.44 -3.92
CA LYS A 195 2.02 2.31 -4.89
C LYS A 195 2.52 3.63 -5.48
N ARG A 196 1.82 4.72 -5.19
CA ARG A 196 2.14 6.05 -5.72
C ARG A 196 2.67 7.00 -4.66
N PHE A 197 2.89 6.52 -3.46
CA PHE A 197 3.38 7.30 -2.34
C PHE A 197 4.83 6.98 -2.00
N LEU A 198 5.41 7.80 -1.13
CA LEU A 198 6.85 7.81 -0.89
C LEU A 198 7.27 6.94 0.28
N PHE A 199 6.36 6.51 1.13
CA PHE A 199 6.64 5.60 2.23
C PHE A 199 6.68 4.14 1.77
N LEU A 200 7.59 3.38 2.36
CA LEU A 200 7.77 1.94 2.09
C LEU A 200 7.57 1.07 3.32
N THR A 201 7.36 1.65 4.52
CA THR A 201 7.24 0.85 5.73
C THR A 201 5.91 0.12 5.80
N ALA A 202 5.97 -1.18 6.12
CA ALA A 202 4.79 -1.99 6.33
C ALA A 202 4.05 -1.67 7.64
N ASN A 203 4.72 -1.09 8.64
CA ASN A 203 4.14 -0.78 9.95
C ASN A 203 3.53 0.60 10.04
N GLY A 204 3.75 1.44 9.05
CA GLY A 204 3.30 2.82 9.08
C GLY A 204 2.39 3.18 7.94
N GLY A 205 1.51 4.08 8.25
CA GLY A 205 0.87 4.84 7.26
C GLY A 205 -0.19 4.13 6.46
N PHE A 206 -0.14 4.36 5.20
CA PHE A 206 -1.07 3.94 4.18
C PHE A 206 -1.58 2.52 4.30
N PHE A 207 -0.70 1.61 4.71
CA PHE A 207 -1.03 0.21 4.85
C PHE A 207 -2.10 -0.06 5.91
N GLN A 208 -2.19 0.73 6.96
CA GLN A 208 -3.18 0.51 8.01
C GLN A 208 -4.60 0.69 7.47
N LEU A 209 -4.88 1.75 6.73
CA LEU A 209 -6.20 2.01 6.19
C LEU A 209 -6.53 1.12 4.99
N TYR A 210 -5.57 0.95 4.07
CA TYR A 210 -5.76 0.18 2.86
C TYR A 210 -5.88 -1.32 3.11
N HIS A 211 -5.21 -1.83 4.15
CA HIS A 211 -5.23 -3.25 4.53
C HIS A 211 -6.07 -3.54 5.78
N PHE A 212 -6.80 -2.55 6.29
CA PHE A 212 -7.62 -2.76 7.48
C PHE A 212 -8.74 -3.75 7.20
N THR A 213 -8.77 -4.83 7.97
CA THR A 213 -9.85 -5.81 7.98
C THR A 213 -10.37 -5.95 9.40
N PRO A 214 -11.66 -5.79 9.65
CA PRO A 214 -12.22 -5.97 10.99
C PRO A 214 -12.42 -7.45 11.36
N VAL A 215 -11.54 -8.32 10.94
CA VAL A 215 -11.61 -9.75 11.21
C VAL A 215 -10.69 -10.09 12.37
N GLY A 216 -11.27 -10.58 13.46
CA GLY A 216 -10.52 -11.09 14.60
C GLY A 216 -10.31 -12.59 14.47
N GLY A 217 -9.10 -13.01 14.17
CA GLY A 217 -8.72 -14.42 14.26
C GLY A 217 -7.53 -14.79 13.39
N PRO A 218 -6.62 -15.64 13.91
CA PRO A 218 -5.51 -16.13 13.13
C PRO A 218 -5.99 -17.10 12.02
N GLY A 219 -5.47 -16.96 10.83
CA GLY A 219 -5.55 -17.97 9.78
C GLY A 219 -6.58 -17.74 8.67
N LEU A 220 -7.43 -16.72 8.72
CA LEU A 220 -8.44 -16.46 7.70
C LEU A 220 -8.41 -15.03 7.13
N SER A 221 -7.43 -14.24 7.50
CA SER A 221 -7.18 -12.92 6.91
C SER A 221 -7.01 -12.98 5.38
N SER A 222 -6.53 -14.11 4.85
CA SER A 222 -6.42 -14.35 3.42
C SER A 222 -7.75 -14.53 2.68
N LEU A 223 -8.85 -14.75 3.41
CA LEU A 223 -10.19 -14.87 2.82
C LEU A 223 -10.97 -13.55 2.81
N ASN A 224 -10.52 -12.57 3.58
CA ASN A 224 -11.22 -11.33 3.85
C ASN A 224 -10.31 -10.13 3.62
N GLN A 225 -9.79 -9.99 2.44
CA GLN A 225 -8.85 -8.92 2.11
C GLN A 225 -9.55 -7.60 1.75
N PHE A 226 -10.51 -7.20 2.54
CA PHE A 226 -11.30 -6.01 2.21
C PHE A 226 -10.87 -4.74 2.89
N GLY A 227 -9.73 -4.77 3.57
CA GLY A 227 -9.03 -3.55 3.87
C GLY A 227 -8.57 -2.84 2.60
N GLY A 228 -8.24 -3.61 1.58
CA GLY A 228 -7.42 -3.12 0.53
C GLY A 228 -8.12 -2.58 -0.71
N ILE A 229 -8.26 -1.29 -0.80
CA ILE A 229 -8.36 -0.65 -2.11
C ILE A 229 -6.96 -0.43 -2.73
N GLY A 230 -5.90 -0.81 -2.03
CA GLY A 230 -4.51 -0.66 -2.46
C GLY A 230 -3.97 -1.80 -3.32
N ASP A 231 -4.46 -3.01 -3.13
CA ASP A 231 -3.95 -4.18 -3.83
C ASP A 231 -4.49 -4.33 -5.24
N ASN A 232 -3.70 -4.98 -6.09
CA ASN A 232 -4.10 -5.29 -7.45
C ASN A 232 -5.20 -6.35 -7.48
N GLN A 233 -6.26 -6.07 -8.20
CA GLN A 233 -7.43 -6.91 -8.34
C GLN A 233 -7.52 -7.51 -9.76
N LEU A 234 -8.09 -8.69 -9.89
CA LEU A 234 -8.33 -9.33 -11.19
C LEU A 234 -9.72 -8.95 -11.70
N GLY A 235 -9.80 -8.42 -12.91
CA GLY A 235 -11.10 -8.06 -13.48
C GLY A 235 -11.06 -7.30 -14.79
N VAL A 236 -12.13 -6.57 -15.02
CA VAL A 236 -12.34 -5.70 -16.18
C VAL A 236 -12.61 -4.29 -15.67
N GLU A 237 -11.94 -3.30 -16.27
CA GLU A 237 -12.11 -1.90 -15.92
C GLU A 237 -12.40 -1.05 -17.15
N LEU A 238 -13.52 -0.35 -17.12
CA LEU A 238 -13.82 0.74 -18.04
C LEU A 238 -13.36 2.05 -17.41
N MET A 239 -12.50 2.78 -18.09
CA MET A 239 -11.99 4.07 -17.60
C MET A 239 -12.03 5.13 -18.68
N GLY A 240 -12.15 6.37 -18.26
CA GLY A 240 -12.15 7.53 -19.14
C GLY A 240 -11.49 8.75 -18.54
N HIS A 241 -10.97 9.61 -19.40
CA HIS A 241 -10.32 10.82 -18.98
C HIS A 241 -10.45 11.95 -20.02
N SER A 242 -10.42 13.19 -19.55
CA SER A 242 -10.21 14.36 -20.43
C SER A 242 -8.79 14.33 -21.00
N LYS A 243 -8.54 15.00 -22.11
CA LYS A 243 -7.21 15.05 -22.77
C LYS A 243 -6.08 15.48 -21.84
N ASN A 244 -6.35 16.36 -20.88
CA ASN A 244 -5.42 16.83 -19.88
C ASN A 244 -5.46 16.00 -18.56
N SER A 245 -6.21 14.91 -18.52
CA SER A 245 -6.46 14.06 -17.33
C SER A 245 -7.03 14.82 -16.12
N TYR A 246 -7.64 15.99 -16.33
CA TYR A 246 -8.26 16.73 -15.23
C TYR A 246 -9.50 16.01 -14.72
N THR A 247 -10.40 15.60 -15.61
CA THR A 247 -11.54 14.75 -15.27
C THR A 247 -11.19 13.31 -15.57
N ARG A 248 -11.43 12.41 -14.61
CA ARG A 248 -11.18 10.96 -14.74
C ARG A 248 -12.29 10.18 -14.05
N TYR A 249 -12.61 9.02 -14.61
CA TYR A 249 -13.46 8.04 -13.94
C TYR A 249 -12.97 6.62 -14.22
N ALA A 250 -13.33 5.70 -13.35
CA ALA A 250 -13.14 4.26 -13.54
C ALA A 250 -14.36 3.50 -12.99
N VAL A 251 -14.72 2.44 -13.68
CA VAL A 251 -15.75 1.47 -13.28
C VAL A 251 -15.14 0.09 -13.48
N SER A 252 -14.91 -0.65 -12.41
CA SER A 252 -14.28 -1.96 -12.47
C SER A 252 -15.22 -3.04 -11.94
N VAL A 253 -15.33 -4.13 -12.67
CA VAL A 253 -15.95 -5.39 -12.23
C VAL A 253 -14.83 -6.38 -11.95
N LEU A 254 -14.72 -6.80 -10.70
CA LEU A 254 -13.59 -7.55 -10.18
C LEU A 254 -14.02 -8.93 -9.72
N SER A 255 -13.11 -9.90 -9.82
CA SER A 255 -13.27 -11.18 -9.14
C SER A 255 -13.14 -10.96 -7.62
N SER A 256 -14.10 -11.48 -6.84
CA SER A 256 -14.06 -11.39 -5.38
C SER A 256 -13.10 -12.44 -4.81
N ASN A 257 -11.81 -12.34 -5.16
CA ASN A 257 -10.79 -13.32 -4.80
C ASN A 257 -9.47 -12.69 -4.34
N SER A 258 -9.51 -11.42 -3.95
CA SER A 258 -8.36 -10.69 -3.39
C SER A 258 -7.16 -10.63 -4.34
N GLY A 259 -7.43 -10.45 -5.62
CA GLY A 259 -6.37 -10.35 -6.63
C GLY A 259 -5.66 -11.67 -6.96
N ASN A 260 -6.12 -12.81 -6.44
CA ASN A 260 -5.63 -14.11 -6.89
C ASN A 260 -5.93 -14.31 -8.38
N VAL A 261 -5.01 -14.93 -9.10
CA VAL A 261 -5.17 -15.17 -10.55
C VAL A 261 -5.91 -16.46 -10.89
N GLY A 262 -6.19 -17.30 -9.88
CA GLY A 262 -6.97 -18.53 -10.04
C GLY A 262 -8.46 -18.26 -10.20
N LEU A 263 -9.18 -19.22 -10.78
CA LEU A 263 -10.63 -19.16 -10.87
C LEU A 263 -11.24 -19.17 -9.45
N PRO A 264 -12.04 -18.17 -9.06
CA PRO A 264 -12.69 -18.17 -7.76
C PRO A 264 -13.72 -19.31 -7.69
N THR A 265 -13.77 -19.97 -6.55
CA THR A 265 -14.75 -21.03 -6.25
C THR A 265 -16.15 -20.47 -5.98
N ASN A 266 -16.25 -19.17 -5.73
CA ASN A 266 -17.50 -18.44 -5.58
C ASN A 266 -17.85 -17.71 -6.89
N GLN A 267 -19.12 -17.53 -7.16
CA GLN A 267 -19.62 -16.77 -8.31
C GLN A 267 -19.89 -15.29 -7.93
N SER A 268 -18.98 -14.70 -7.16
CA SER A 268 -19.13 -13.34 -6.68
C SER A 268 -18.26 -12.37 -7.44
N TYR A 269 -18.78 -11.17 -7.64
CA TYR A 269 -18.08 -10.07 -8.26
C TYR A 269 -18.16 -8.85 -7.36
N ASP A 270 -17.10 -8.05 -7.37
CA ASP A 270 -17.04 -6.78 -6.71
C ASP A 270 -17.16 -5.66 -7.75
N LEU A 271 -17.72 -4.54 -7.34
CA LEU A 271 -17.82 -3.33 -8.15
C LEU A 271 -16.99 -2.22 -7.51
N TYR A 272 -16.08 -1.65 -8.27
CA TYR A 272 -15.34 -0.46 -7.88
C TYR A 272 -15.71 0.70 -8.80
N LEU A 273 -15.96 1.85 -8.21
CA LEU A 273 -16.26 3.11 -8.89
C LEU A 273 -15.32 4.19 -8.37
N ASN A 274 -14.75 4.97 -9.25
CA ASN A 274 -13.95 6.13 -8.91
C ASN A 274 -14.23 7.28 -9.86
N GLY A 275 -14.23 8.50 -9.33
CA GLY A 275 -14.30 9.72 -10.11
C GLY A 275 -13.45 10.80 -9.48
N SER A 276 -12.74 11.57 -10.29
CA SER A 276 -11.95 12.71 -9.82
C SER A 276 -11.94 13.87 -10.78
N GLN A 277 -11.81 15.06 -10.21
CA GLN A 277 -11.70 16.32 -10.93
C GLN A 277 -10.48 17.09 -10.44
N ALA A 278 -9.60 17.47 -11.36
CA ALA A 278 -8.55 18.45 -11.10
C ALA A 278 -8.99 19.84 -11.57
N PHE A 279 -8.48 20.85 -10.91
CA PHE A 279 -8.74 22.26 -11.22
C PHE A 279 -7.54 23.12 -10.86
N GLU A 280 -7.36 24.22 -11.57
CA GLU A 280 -6.31 25.17 -11.26
C GLU A 280 -6.78 26.21 -10.25
N ALA A 281 -6.06 26.33 -9.14
CA ALA A 281 -6.35 27.26 -8.04
C ALA A 281 -5.42 28.48 -8.08
N GLY A 282 -5.27 29.08 -9.24
CA GLY A 282 -4.43 30.26 -9.46
C GLY A 282 -2.96 29.98 -9.08
N ARG A 283 -2.42 30.75 -8.12
CA ARG A 283 -1.00 30.62 -7.69
C ARG A 283 -0.69 29.30 -6.96
N LEU A 284 -1.69 28.57 -6.51
CA LEU A 284 -1.51 27.28 -5.83
C LEU A 284 -1.32 26.13 -6.84
N GLY A 285 -1.56 26.38 -8.15
CA GLY A 285 -1.42 25.36 -9.17
C GLY A 285 -2.57 24.36 -9.19
N LEU A 286 -2.29 23.16 -9.68
CA LEU A 286 -3.27 22.12 -9.91
C LEU A 286 -3.66 21.43 -8.61
N GLN A 287 -4.94 21.45 -8.26
CA GLN A 287 -5.54 20.73 -7.14
C GLN A 287 -6.42 19.61 -7.68
N ARG A 288 -6.61 18.53 -6.93
CA ARG A 288 -7.49 17.43 -7.33
C ARG A 288 -8.36 16.97 -6.17
N VAL A 289 -9.62 16.71 -6.45
CA VAL A 289 -10.56 16.04 -5.54
C VAL A 289 -11.17 14.83 -6.22
N GLY A 290 -11.53 13.83 -5.45
CA GLY A 290 -12.18 12.64 -5.96
C GLY A 290 -12.94 11.87 -4.90
N ALA A 291 -13.74 10.92 -5.36
CA ALA A 291 -14.50 10.02 -4.51
C ALA A 291 -14.55 8.62 -5.14
N PHE A 292 -14.69 7.62 -4.30
CA PHE A 292 -14.81 6.24 -4.73
C PHE A 292 -15.85 5.47 -3.92
N ALA A 293 -16.31 4.38 -4.52
CA ALA A 293 -17.10 3.36 -3.85
C ALA A 293 -16.58 1.98 -4.27
N TYR A 294 -16.38 1.11 -3.30
CA TYR A 294 -16.02 -0.29 -3.51
C TYR A 294 -17.03 -1.15 -2.77
N VAL A 295 -17.82 -1.90 -3.49
CA VAL A 295 -18.87 -2.76 -2.95
C VAL A 295 -18.71 -4.17 -3.50
N GLY A 296 -18.91 -5.14 -2.67
CA GLY A 296 -18.75 -6.51 -3.10
C GLY A 296 -19.41 -7.53 -2.20
N ARG A 297 -19.16 -8.80 -2.55
CA ARG A 297 -19.64 -9.95 -1.81
C ARG A 297 -18.51 -10.96 -1.70
N SER A 298 -18.05 -11.19 -0.48
CA SER A 298 -16.95 -12.12 -0.25
C SER A 298 -17.42 -13.50 0.12
N PRO A 299 -16.71 -14.53 -0.31
CA PRO A 299 -16.91 -15.86 0.20
C PRO A 299 -16.42 -15.94 1.64
N THR A 300 -17.06 -16.78 2.43
CA THR A 300 -16.52 -17.32 3.65
C THR A 300 -15.91 -18.71 3.37
N TYR A 301 -15.97 -19.62 4.31
CA TYR A 301 -15.51 -21.00 4.16
C TYR A 301 -16.56 -21.95 4.71
N PHE A 302 -16.54 -23.22 4.29
CA PHE A 302 -17.26 -24.29 4.93
C PHE A 302 -16.34 -25.06 5.87
N LEU A 303 -16.92 -25.59 6.94
CA LEU A 303 -16.32 -26.65 7.71
C LEU A 303 -16.70 -28.01 7.08
N THR A 304 -15.73 -28.90 6.97
CA THR A 304 -15.99 -30.32 6.71
C THR A 304 -16.60 -30.99 7.94
N ASP A 305 -17.14 -32.19 7.80
CA ASP A 305 -17.62 -32.99 8.93
C ASP A 305 -16.54 -33.29 9.96
N GLY A 306 -15.27 -33.30 9.54
CA GLY A 306 -14.11 -33.42 10.43
C GLY A 306 -13.63 -32.09 11.03
N GLY A 307 -14.35 -30.98 10.83
CA GLY A 307 -14.02 -29.68 11.39
C GLY A 307 -12.90 -28.92 10.65
N ALA A 308 -12.40 -29.42 9.51
CA ALA A 308 -11.41 -28.72 8.73
C ALA A 308 -12.04 -27.57 7.92
N ALA A 309 -11.40 -26.40 7.89
CA ALA A 309 -11.83 -25.29 7.06
C ALA A 309 -11.42 -25.50 5.60
N ILE A 310 -12.35 -25.28 4.68
CA ILE A 310 -12.09 -25.26 3.24
C ILE A 310 -12.24 -23.81 2.75
N PRO A 311 -11.14 -23.09 2.56
CA PRO A 311 -11.14 -21.69 2.17
C PRO A 311 -11.86 -21.44 0.85
N GLY A 312 -12.60 -20.32 0.76
CA GLY A 312 -13.25 -19.88 -0.46
C GLY A 312 -14.46 -20.70 -0.90
N THR A 313 -14.91 -21.67 -0.11
CA THR A 313 -16.05 -22.55 -0.46
C THR A 313 -17.41 -22.02 0.02
N GLY A 314 -17.41 -21.02 0.89
CA GLY A 314 -18.64 -20.35 1.32
C GLY A 314 -19.29 -19.60 0.16
N ARG A 315 -20.61 -19.46 0.19
CA ARG A 315 -21.31 -18.66 -0.84
C ARG A 315 -20.85 -17.22 -0.76
N GLY A 316 -20.60 -16.63 -1.92
CA GLY A 316 -20.23 -15.21 -2.05
C GLY A 316 -21.43 -14.26 -1.86
N ASP A 317 -22.15 -14.40 -0.78
CA ASP A 317 -23.31 -13.59 -0.44
C ASP A 317 -23.06 -12.63 0.75
N ARG A 318 -21.81 -12.62 1.26
CA ARG A 318 -21.41 -11.81 2.41
C ARG A 318 -20.96 -10.44 1.94
N SER A 319 -21.88 -9.48 2.02
CA SER A 319 -21.65 -8.12 1.52
C SER A 319 -20.66 -7.32 2.36
N PHE A 320 -19.91 -6.48 1.71
CA PHE A 320 -19.11 -5.42 2.30
C PHE A 320 -19.18 -4.16 1.44
N TYR A 321 -18.83 -3.03 1.99
CA TYR A 321 -18.57 -1.82 1.22
C TYR A 321 -17.50 -0.93 1.84
N ARG A 322 -16.86 -0.13 0.96
CA ARG A 322 -15.97 0.97 1.28
C ARG A 322 -16.39 2.16 0.44
N VAL A 323 -16.62 3.30 1.07
CA VAL A 323 -16.89 4.56 0.38
C VAL A 323 -15.96 5.63 0.91
N GLY A 324 -15.45 6.47 0.05
CA GLY A 324 -14.51 7.50 0.48
C GLY A 324 -14.37 8.66 -0.47
N ALA A 325 -13.68 9.68 0.03
CA ALA A 325 -13.30 10.85 -0.72
C ALA A 325 -11.83 11.19 -0.45
N TYR A 326 -11.19 11.80 -1.42
CA TYR A 326 -9.79 12.15 -1.33
C TYR A 326 -9.48 13.49 -1.98
N GLY A 327 -8.32 14.04 -1.63
CA GLY A 327 -7.79 15.24 -2.25
C GLY A 327 -6.28 15.21 -2.37
N ILE A 328 -5.77 15.87 -3.41
CA ILE A 328 -4.35 16.19 -3.60
C ILE A 328 -4.25 17.70 -3.72
N TRP A 329 -3.48 18.30 -2.82
CA TRP A 329 -3.44 19.75 -2.62
C TRP A 329 -2.01 20.24 -2.71
N TYR A 330 -1.79 21.34 -3.40
CA TYR A 330 -0.47 21.96 -3.55
C TYR A 330 -0.44 23.34 -2.93
N LEU A 331 0.64 23.62 -2.17
CA LEU A 331 0.91 24.91 -1.55
C LEU A 331 2.41 25.21 -1.66
N GLY A 332 2.82 25.70 -2.82
CA GLY A 332 4.21 25.99 -3.10
C GLY A 332 5.09 24.74 -3.06
N LYS A 333 6.00 24.64 -2.09
CA LYS A 333 6.87 23.46 -1.89
C LYS A 333 6.22 22.35 -1.08
N PHE A 334 5.02 22.58 -0.56
CA PHE A 334 4.25 21.57 0.15
C PHE A 334 3.20 20.98 -0.78
N ASP A 335 2.99 19.70 -0.66
CA ASP A 335 1.79 19.04 -1.15
C ASP A 335 1.20 18.16 -0.04
N PHE A 336 -0.12 18.00 -0.09
CA PHE A 336 -0.89 17.25 0.87
C PHE A 336 -1.76 16.25 0.12
N SER A 337 -1.72 15.00 0.54
CA SER A 337 -2.67 13.99 0.11
C SER A 337 -3.55 13.63 1.28
N THR A 338 -4.85 13.70 1.08
CA THR A 338 -5.85 13.41 2.11
C THR A 338 -6.80 12.34 1.62
N LEU A 339 -7.20 11.43 2.49
CA LEU A 339 -8.22 10.44 2.22
C LEU A 339 -9.09 10.22 3.45
N TYR A 340 -10.39 10.10 3.23
CA TYR A 340 -11.35 9.62 4.21
C TYR A 340 -12.09 8.42 3.61
N MET A 341 -12.32 7.39 4.43
CA MET A 341 -13.02 6.18 4.04
C MET A 341 -13.94 5.71 5.17
N HIS A 342 -15.13 5.27 4.79
CA HIS A 342 -16.06 4.56 5.65
C HIS A 342 -16.24 3.13 5.15
N GLY A 343 -16.22 2.16 6.06
CA GLY A 343 -16.36 0.76 5.74
C GLY A 343 -17.41 0.03 6.60
N LEU A 344 -17.98 -0.99 5.98
CA LEU A 344 -18.85 -1.98 6.64
C LEU A 344 -18.49 -3.37 6.11
N ASP A 345 -18.39 -4.34 7.01
CA ASP A 345 -18.23 -5.75 6.71
C ASP A 345 -19.38 -6.57 7.25
N ASN A 346 -19.76 -7.64 6.53
CA ASN A 346 -20.79 -8.55 6.98
C ASN A 346 -20.36 -9.27 8.27
N ALA A 347 -21.32 -9.57 9.14
CA ALA A 347 -21.03 -10.23 10.41
C ALA A 347 -20.35 -11.60 10.26
N PHE A 348 -20.64 -12.36 9.22
CA PHE A 348 -19.95 -13.64 8.96
C PHE A 348 -18.48 -13.44 8.63
N LEU A 349 -18.15 -12.41 7.84
CA LEU A 349 -16.77 -12.08 7.53
C LEU A 349 -16.03 -11.60 8.78
N ALA A 350 -16.64 -10.69 9.50
CA ALA A 350 -16.02 -10.04 10.64
C ALA A 350 -15.85 -10.94 11.87
N THR A 351 -16.70 -11.93 12.06
CA THR A 351 -16.58 -12.94 13.12
C THR A 351 -15.84 -14.19 12.67
N ASN A 352 -15.46 -14.24 11.40
CA ASN A 352 -14.83 -15.39 10.81
C ASN A 352 -15.65 -16.68 10.98
N THR A 353 -16.96 -16.58 10.77
CA THR A 353 -17.89 -17.69 10.96
C THR A 353 -18.02 -18.50 9.67
N PRO A 354 -17.91 -19.84 9.73
CA PRO A 354 -18.15 -20.67 8.57
C PRO A 354 -19.54 -20.49 7.98
N ALA A 355 -19.68 -20.56 6.66
CA ALA A 355 -20.96 -20.31 5.97
C ALA A 355 -22.04 -21.33 6.31
N ASN A 356 -21.67 -22.53 6.77
CA ASN A 356 -22.55 -23.61 7.17
C ASN A 356 -22.81 -23.69 8.69
N THR A 357 -22.37 -22.68 9.42
CA THR A 357 -22.63 -22.58 10.87
C THR A 357 -23.44 -21.33 11.18
N PRO A 358 -24.28 -21.34 12.24
CA PRO A 358 -24.98 -20.15 12.65
C PRO A 358 -24.00 -19.10 13.20
N LEU A 359 -24.33 -17.83 13.01
CA LEU A 359 -23.60 -16.74 13.66
C LEU A 359 -23.68 -16.85 15.19
N PRO A 360 -22.59 -16.52 15.90
CA PRO A 360 -22.66 -16.37 17.36
C PRO A 360 -23.76 -15.40 17.78
N LEU A 361 -24.42 -15.68 18.92
CA LEU A 361 -25.49 -14.83 19.44
C LEU A 361 -25.00 -13.40 19.67
N GLY A 362 -25.74 -12.42 19.18
CA GLY A 362 -25.37 -11.01 19.28
C GLY A 362 -24.40 -10.51 18.21
N SER A 363 -23.98 -11.39 17.28
CA SER A 363 -23.14 -10.98 16.15
C SER A 363 -23.77 -9.88 15.30
N ARG A 364 -22.95 -8.93 14.86
CA ARG A 364 -23.38 -7.81 14.04
C ARG A 364 -22.29 -7.40 13.07
N SER A 365 -22.69 -6.79 11.98
CA SER A 365 -21.77 -6.22 10.99
C SER A 365 -21.00 -5.06 11.61
N PRO A 366 -19.65 -5.07 11.59
CA PRO A 366 -18.88 -3.95 12.07
C PRO A 366 -18.93 -2.79 11.09
N THR A 367 -18.80 -1.59 11.62
CA THR A 367 -18.61 -0.35 10.84
C THR A 367 -17.43 0.41 11.39
N TRP A 368 -16.70 1.07 10.51
CA TRP A 368 -15.51 1.82 10.86
C TRP A 368 -15.32 3.01 9.93
N ASN A 369 -14.52 3.96 10.39
CA ASN A 369 -14.11 5.14 9.63
C ASN A 369 -12.60 5.22 9.70
N GLY A 370 -11.97 5.64 8.62
CA GLY A 370 -10.53 5.84 8.57
C GLY A 370 -10.15 7.01 7.68
N GLY A 371 -8.96 7.49 7.86
CA GLY A 371 -8.42 8.55 7.02
C GLY A 371 -6.95 8.77 7.28
N PHE A 372 -6.32 9.46 6.35
CA PHE A 372 -4.94 9.91 6.51
C PHE A 372 -4.75 11.31 5.92
N ILE A 373 -3.71 11.94 6.39
CA ILE A 373 -3.08 13.08 5.75
C ILE A 373 -1.59 12.78 5.58
N GLU A 374 -1.11 12.84 4.36
CA GLU A 374 0.31 12.75 4.03
C GLU A 374 0.77 14.10 3.49
N THR A 375 1.91 14.58 3.99
CA THR A 375 2.50 15.86 3.61
C THR A 375 3.89 15.61 3.06
N HIS A 376 4.17 16.20 1.90
CA HIS A 376 5.50 16.25 1.33
C HIS A 376 6.01 17.69 1.35
N PHE A 377 7.27 17.85 1.73
CA PHE A 377 8.00 19.10 1.56
C PHE A 377 9.17 18.89 0.61
N THR A 378 9.02 19.37 -0.61
CA THR A 378 10.04 19.29 -1.65
C THR A 378 11.08 20.38 -1.44
N VAL A 379 12.18 20.04 -0.79
CA VAL A 379 13.31 20.97 -0.57
C VAL A 379 13.90 21.36 -1.94
N ASN A 380 14.19 20.35 -2.75
CA ASN A 380 14.59 20.43 -4.16
C ASN A 380 14.16 19.13 -4.87
N PRO A 381 14.28 19.00 -6.20
CA PRO A 381 13.84 17.81 -6.93
C PRO A 381 14.51 16.49 -6.49
N GLN A 382 15.61 16.58 -5.74
CA GLN A 382 16.36 15.41 -5.27
C GLN A 382 16.15 15.10 -3.79
N PHE A 383 15.49 15.97 -3.03
CA PHE A 383 15.30 15.78 -1.60
C PHE A 383 13.89 16.15 -1.15
N VAL A 384 13.16 15.18 -0.64
CA VAL A 384 11.78 15.32 -0.17
C VAL A 384 11.68 14.82 1.26
N LEU A 385 11.11 15.65 2.13
CA LEU A 385 10.67 15.25 3.47
C LEU A 385 9.23 14.78 3.40
N VAL A 386 8.92 13.69 4.10
CA VAL A 386 7.60 13.07 4.09
C VAL A 386 7.14 12.86 5.52
N ASN A 387 5.89 13.16 5.80
CA ASN A 387 5.25 12.73 7.02
C ASN A 387 3.80 12.32 6.73
N ARG A 388 3.25 11.41 7.56
CA ARG A 388 1.88 10.99 7.48
C ARG A 388 1.32 10.69 8.85
N TYR A 389 0.08 11.08 9.02
CA TYR A 389 -0.77 10.62 10.12
C TYR A 389 -1.97 9.89 9.54
N GLU A 390 -2.27 8.75 10.11
CA GLU A 390 -3.37 7.89 9.72
C GLU A 390 -4.15 7.46 10.96
N ALA A 391 -5.48 7.42 10.85
CA ALA A 391 -6.36 6.99 11.92
C ALA A 391 -7.47 6.11 11.41
N ILE A 392 -7.79 5.05 12.18
CA ILE A 392 -8.96 4.21 11.99
C ILE A 392 -9.74 4.24 13.30
N ARG A 393 -11.07 4.40 13.19
CA ARG A 393 -12.00 4.43 14.32
C ARG A 393 -13.13 3.44 14.08
N VAL A 394 -13.22 2.46 14.95
CA VAL A 394 -14.27 1.43 14.88
C VAL A 394 -15.52 1.96 15.58
N SER A 395 -16.54 2.24 14.82
CA SER A 395 -17.82 2.76 15.34
C SER A 395 -18.73 1.66 15.87
N ARG A 396 -18.59 0.43 15.35
CA ARG A 396 -19.31 -0.75 15.83
C ARG A 396 -18.43 -1.98 15.62
N GLN A 397 -18.12 -2.66 16.70
CA GLN A 397 -17.31 -3.88 16.67
C GLN A 397 -18.14 -5.11 16.30
N ALA A 398 -17.54 -6.08 15.64
CA ALA A 398 -18.06 -7.43 15.54
C ALA A 398 -17.96 -8.16 16.89
N PHE A 399 -18.66 -9.27 17.03
CA PHE A 399 -18.49 -10.16 18.16
C PHE A 399 -17.79 -11.46 17.74
N THR A 400 -17.04 -12.02 18.66
CA THR A 400 -16.41 -13.33 18.52
C THR A 400 -16.74 -14.19 19.74
N VAL A 401 -16.54 -15.49 19.63
CA VAL A 401 -16.75 -16.42 20.75
C VAL A 401 -15.40 -16.66 21.43
N LEU A 402 -15.38 -16.57 22.75
CA LEU A 402 -14.20 -16.91 23.54
C LEU A 402 -13.82 -18.38 23.31
N PRO A 403 -12.55 -18.68 23.02
CA PRO A 403 -12.08 -20.05 22.84
C PRO A 403 -12.48 -20.95 24.02
N GLY A 404 -13.08 -22.11 23.72
CA GLY A 404 -13.52 -23.08 24.73
C GLY A 404 -14.77 -22.70 25.52
N THR A 405 -15.48 -21.65 25.13
CA THR A 405 -16.73 -21.18 25.79
C THR A 405 -17.83 -20.91 24.79
N THR A 406 -19.03 -20.62 25.29
CA THR A 406 -20.15 -20.10 24.51
C THR A 406 -20.34 -18.57 24.68
N THR A 407 -19.43 -17.93 25.39
CA THR A 407 -19.52 -16.49 25.71
C THR A 407 -19.09 -15.67 24.50
N THR A 408 -19.98 -14.79 24.04
CA THR A 408 -19.71 -13.83 22.95
C THR A 408 -19.19 -12.53 23.54
N VAL A 409 -18.08 -12.06 22.99
CA VAL A 409 -17.43 -10.80 23.37
C VAL A 409 -17.15 -9.96 22.13
N PRO A 410 -16.92 -8.65 22.26
CA PRO A 410 -16.45 -7.84 21.14
C PRO A 410 -15.16 -8.40 20.57
N SER A 411 -15.03 -8.39 19.25
CA SER A 411 -13.82 -8.84 18.59
C SER A 411 -12.62 -7.93 18.92
N ASP A 412 -11.44 -8.46 18.77
CA ASP A 412 -10.19 -7.91 19.27
C ASP A 412 -9.61 -6.76 18.42
N PHE A 413 -10.28 -6.33 17.36
CA PHE A 413 -9.85 -5.18 16.59
C PHE A 413 -10.38 -3.88 17.21
N GLY A 414 -9.53 -2.87 17.24
CA GLY A 414 -9.85 -1.57 17.83
C GLY A 414 -9.37 -0.41 16.98
N ASP A 415 -9.43 0.76 17.59
CA ASP A 415 -8.93 1.98 16.96
C ASP A 415 -7.42 1.90 16.69
N ILE A 416 -7.01 2.45 15.54
CA ILE A 416 -5.61 2.54 15.14
C ILE A 416 -5.24 4.00 14.96
N ASP A 417 -4.08 4.38 15.49
CA ASP A 417 -3.39 5.63 15.18
C ASP A 417 -2.00 5.27 14.64
N ALA A 418 -1.62 5.79 13.50
CA ALA A 418 -0.31 5.59 12.92
C ALA A 418 0.33 6.92 12.54
N PHE A 419 1.61 7.03 12.81
CA PHE A 419 2.42 8.17 12.45
C PHE A 419 3.69 7.70 11.75
N SER A 420 4.03 8.33 10.63
CA SER A 420 5.25 8.05 9.89
C SER A 420 5.94 9.33 9.51
N VAL A 421 7.26 9.33 9.59
CA VAL A 421 8.11 10.42 9.15
C VAL A 421 9.34 9.86 8.47
N GLY A 422 9.77 10.52 7.41
CA GLY A 422 10.94 10.08 6.68
C GLY A 422 11.41 11.10 5.66
N TYR A 423 12.40 10.69 4.91
CA TYR A 423 12.86 11.45 3.75
C TYR A 423 13.31 10.52 2.64
N ARG A 424 13.27 11.04 1.42
CA ARG A 424 13.90 10.45 0.25
C ARG A 424 14.92 11.40 -0.34
N TRP A 425 16.08 10.85 -0.66
CA TRP A 425 17.16 11.53 -1.35
C TRP A 425 17.55 10.76 -2.60
N TYR A 426 17.57 11.44 -3.71
CA TYR A 426 17.84 10.88 -5.03
C TYR A 426 19.23 11.31 -5.54
N PRO A 427 20.32 10.69 -5.06
CA PRO A 427 21.68 11.06 -5.48
C PRO A 427 21.96 10.77 -6.94
N ILE A 428 21.29 9.77 -7.50
CA ILE A 428 21.46 9.36 -8.89
C ILE A 428 20.10 9.24 -9.55
N MET A 429 19.91 9.93 -10.65
CA MET A 429 18.68 9.89 -11.42
C MET A 429 18.98 10.12 -12.90
N PHE A 430 19.64 9.15 -13.52
CA PHE A 430 19.95 9.17 -14.95
C PHE A 430 18.85 8.49 -15.76
N SER A 431 18.82 8.71 -17.07
CA SER A 431 17.90 8.02 -17.98
C SER A 431 18.07 6.50 -18.02
N ARG A 432 19.16 5.97 -17.46
CA ARG A 432 19.49 4.54 -17.45
C ARG A 432 19.37 3.88 -16.09
N ALA A 433 19.48 4.65 -15.01
CA ALA A 433 19.40 4.15 -13.64
C ALA A 433 18.98 5.24 -12.67
N GLY A 434 18.23 4.88 -11.67
CA GLY A 434 17.86 5.70 -10.53
C GLY A 434 18.30 5.05 -9.23
N LEU A 435 18.76 5.86 -8.28
CA LEU A 435 19.04 5.46 -6.91
C LEU A 435 18.39 6.46 -5.98
N ALA A 436 17.51 5.99 -5.11
CA ALA A 436 16.94 6.77 -4.03
C ALA A 436 17.35 6.16 -2.69
N TRP A 437 17.98 6.95 -1.85
CA TRP A 437 18.14 6.62 -0.44
C TRP A 437 16.88 7.04 0.31
N HIS A 438 16.36 6.17 1.19
CA HIS A 438 15.26 6.50 2.08
C HIS A 438 15.58 6.13 3.52
N GLN A 439 15.01 6.90 4.43
CA GLN A 439 14.98 6.58 5.84
C GLN A 439 13.59 6.93 6.35
N GLU A 440 12.97 5.98 7.03
CA GLU A 440 11.60 6.08 7.48
C GLU A 440 11.48 5.57 8.91
N TYR A 441 10.78 6.32 9.75
CA TYR A 441 10.35 5.89 11.07
C TYR A 441 8.84 5.88 11.13
N SER A 442 8.26 4.82 11.65
CA SER A 442 6.82 4.66 11.84
C SER A 442 6.49 4.18 13.24
N TYR A 443 5.39 4.67 13.76
CA TYR A 443 4.81 4.20 15.00
C TYR A 443 3.31 3.95 14.81
N VAL A 444 2.85 2.75 15.15
CA VAL A 444 1.46 2.34 15.08
C VAL A 444 1.00 2.00 16.48
N ARG A 445 -0.08 2.63 16.93
CA ARG A 445 -0.78 2.29 18.17
C ARG A 445 -2.12 1.67 17.81
N SER A 446 -2.34 0.44 18.20
CA SER A 446 -3.63 -0.22 18.11
C SER A 446 -4.23 -0.43 19.49
N ARG A 447 -5.49 -0.04 19.64
CA ARG A 447 -6.28 -0.36 20.83
C ARG A 447 -6.96 -1.69 20.59
N LYS A 448 -6.31 -2.75 21.04
CA LYS A 448 -6.95 -4.06 21.07
C LYS A 448 -7.76 -4.15 22.36
N THR A 449 -9.03 -4.41 22.23
CA THR A 449 -9.79 -4.94 23.35
C THR A 449 -9.36 -6.37 23.56
N SER A 450 -8.25 -6.58 24.30
CA SER A 450 -7.93 -7.91 24.78
C SER A 450 -9.12 -8.45 25.56
N LEU A 451 -9.44 -9.71 25.34
CA LEU A 451 -10.53 -10.41 26.07
C LEU A 451 -10.35 -10.39 27.59
N VAL A 452 -9.19 -9.99 28.07
CA VAL A 452 -8.82 -9.96 29.48
C VAL A 452 -8.48 -8.54 29.95
N ASN A 453 -7.88 -7.72 29.12
CA ASN A 453 -7.48 -6.35 29.45
C ASN A 453 -7.53 -5.45 28.20
N ASN A 454 -8.12 -4.26 28.33
CA ASN A 454 -8.05 -3.21 27.31
C ASN A 454 -6.63 -2.68 27.23
N LEU A 455 -5.76 -3.32 26.44
CA LEU A 455 -4.34 -2.96 26.36
C LEU A 455 -4.05 -2.35 24.99
N ASP A 456 -3.50 -1.14 25.02
CA ASP A 456 -2.91 -0.54 23.83
C ASP A 456 -1.63 -1.32 23.45
N GLN A 457 -1.51 -1.63 22.17
CA GLN A 457 -0.32 -2.21 21.59
C GLN A 457 0.38 -1.15 20.72
N GLY A 458 1.67 -0.93 20.98
CA GLY A 458 2.51 -0.05 20.19
C GLY A 458 3.52 -0.84 19.38
N ASN A 459 3.65 -0.53 18.09
CA ASN A 459 4.66 -1.09 17.21
C ASN A 459 5.42 0.05 16.56
N SER A 460 6.74 -0.04 16.51
CA SER A 460 7.58 0.93 15.81
C SER A 460 8.50 0.24 14.83
N SER A 461 8.78 0.94 13.75
CA SER A 461 9.65 0.49 12.68
C SER A 461 10.62 1.61 12.30
N LEU A 462 11.89 1.27 12.11
CA LEU A 462 12.89 2.13 11.49
C LEU A 462 13.47 1.39 10.30
N LEU A 463 13.35 1.99 9.14
CA LEU A 463 13.78 1.44 7.87
C LEU A 463 14.79 2.39 7.22
N MET A 464 15.90 1.86 6.75
CA MET A 464 16.94 2.60 6.03
C MET A 464 17.41 1.78 4.83
N GLY A 465 17.33 2.33 3.63
CA GLY A 465 17.66 1.54 2.45
C GLY A 465 17.73 2.34 1.16
N PHE A 466 17.84 1.59 0.09
CA PHE A 466 17.88 2.13 -1.26
C PHE A 466 16.73 1.57 -2.09
N ASP A 467 16.15 2.43 -2.91
CA ASP A 467 15.44 2.02 -4.11
C ASP A 467 16.39 2.14 -5.29
N PHE A 468 16.61 1.06 -5.98
CA PHE A 468 17.47 1.00 -7.16
C PHE A 468 16.66 0.54 -8.37
N ASP A 469 16.59 1.39 -9.39
CA ASP A 469 15.90 1.14 -10.66
C ASP A 469 16.89 1.21 -11.84
N PHE A 470 16.85 0.24 -12.75
CA PHE A 470 17.71 0.23 -13.95
C PHE A 470 17.06 -0.46 -15.16
#